data_d81d4f9dcb56bb7c506c121ae8ef21e4
#
_entry.id   d81d4f9dcb56bb7c506c121ae8ef21e4
#
_cell.length_a   1.000
_cell.length_b   1.000
_cell.length_c   1.000
_cell.angle_alpha   90.00
_cell.angle_beta   90.00
_cell.angle_gamma   90.00
#
_symmetry.space_group_name_H-M   'P 1'
#
loop_
_entity.id
_entity.type
_entity.pdbx_description
1 polymer ?
#
loop_
_entity_poly.entity_id
_entity_poly.type
_entity_poly.pdbx_seq_one_letter_code
_entity_poly.pdbx_strand_id
1 'polypeptide(L)'
;MKVIGITGGVGSGKTALLEYIRIHYNCEIILADEAAHHVEEPGQECYEELVELLTPAILNEDGTINKKRMAEEIFADDSLLETVNGIIHPAVRQYILSEIELQRSLQQIDFLFIEAALLIECGYLDIVDEMWYIYAAEEIRRKRLKEARNYSDEKIDAIMQSQLSEDEYRKACHFVIDNSGELENSFEQIDRKVREYL
;
A
#
# COMPACT_ATOMS: atom_id res chain seq x y z
N MET A 1 -14.87 -0.13 -15.53
CA MET A 1 -13.80 0.21 -14.59
C MET A 1 -12.94 -1.01 -14.33
N LYS A 2 -11.63 -0.87 -14.45
CA LYS A 2 -10.65 -1.92 -14.13
C LYS A 2 -9.99 -1.64 -12.79
N VAL A 3 -9.86 -2.67 -11.94
CA VAL A 3 -9.22 -2.57 -10.63
C VAL A 3 -7.79 -3.09 -10.73
N ILE A 4 -6.80 -2.26 -10.40
CA ILE A 4 -5.38 -2.58 -10.56
C ILE A 4 -4.67 -2.40 -9.21
N GLY A 5 -4.07 -3.48 -8.72
CA GLY A 5 -3.19 -3.42 -7.56
C GLY A 5 -1.80 -2.96 -7.97
N ILE A 6 -1.21 -2.03 -7.21
CA ILE A 6 0.17 -1.56 -7.40
C ILE A 6 0.97 -1.89 -6.16
N THR A 7 1.99 -2.72 -6.34
CA THR A 7 2.91 -3.10 -5.27
C THR A 7 4.37 -2.90 -5.69
N GLY A 8 5.27 -3.07 -4.75
CA GLY A 8 6.70 -2.95 -4.99
C GLY A 8 7.47 -2.57 -3.75
N GLY A 9 8.72 -2.95 -3.70
CA GLY A 9 9.57 -2.75 -2.53
C GLY A 9 9.79 -1.28 -2.18
N VAL A 10 10.22 -1.04 -0.94
CA VAL A 10 10.59 0.29 -0.46
C VAL A 10 11.66 0.90 -1.37
N GLY A 11 11.52 2.18 -1.72
CA GLY A 11 12.45 2.87 -2.62
C GLY A 11 12.24 2.60 -4.11
N SER A 12 11.25 1.78 -4.52
CA SER A 12 10.96 1.52 -5.94
C SER A 12 10.40 2.74 -6.69
N GLY A 13 9.90 3.77 -5.98
CA GLY A 13 9.39 5.01 -6.59
C GLY A 13 7.91 4.99 -6.95
N LYS A 14 7.10 4.15 -6.29
CA LYS A 14 5.65 4.06 -6.51
C LYS A 14 4.95 5.41 -6.52
N THR A 15 5.26 6.28 -5.57
CA THR A 15 4.60 7.58 -5.41
C THR A 15 4.67 8.45 -6.67
N ALA A 16 5.82 8.52 -7.34
CA ALA A 16 5.99 9.31 -8.55
C ALA A 16 5.16 8.74 -9.72
N LEU A 17 5.06 7.41 -9.80
CA LEU A 17 4.26 6.74 -10.84
C LEU A 17 2.76 6.87 -10.59
N LEU A 18 2.33 6.79 -9.32
CA LEU A 18 0.94 7.04 -8.94
C LEU A 18 0.51 8.47 -9.22
N GLU A 19 1.39 9.45 -8.97
CA GLU A 19 1.10 10.84 -9.30
C GLU A 19 0.96 11.04 -10.82
N TYR A 20 1.84 10.41 -11.62
CA TYR A 20 1.69 10.40 -13.08
C TYR A 20 0.34 9.81 -13.50
N ILE A 21 -0.05 8.67 -12.96
CA ILE A 21 -1.32 7.99 -13.23
C ILE A 21 -2.49 8.91 -12.90
N ARG A 22 -2.48 9.55 -11.72
CA ARG A 22 -3.54 10.46 -11.25
C ARG A 22 -3.78 11.63 -12.20
N ILE A 23 -2.70 12.18 -12.79
CA ILE A 23 -2.78 13.34 -13.67
C ILE A 23 -3.26 12.96 -15.07
N HIS A 24 -2.91 11.76 -15.57
CA HIS A 24 -3.06 11.43 -16.99
C HIS A 24 -4.25 10.52 -17.30
N TYR A 25 -4.84 9.88 -16.28
CA TYR A 25 -5.93 8.94 -16.48
C TYR A 25 -7.15 9.28 -15.65
N ASN A 26 -8.33 8.92 -16.18
CA ASN A 26 -9.59 9.02 -15.44
C ASN A 26 -9.66 7.88 -14.40
N CYS A 27 -9.13 8.14 -13.22
CA CYS A 27 -8.97 7.13 -12.17
C CYS A 27 -9.12 7.68 -10.77
N GLU A 28 -9.38 6.77 -9.84
CA GLU A 28 -9.17 6.97 -8.41
C GLU A 28 -8.03 6.08 -7.91
N ILE A 29 -7.38 6.51 -6.83
CA ILE A 29 -6.26 5.79 -6.21
C ILE A 29 -6.56 5.64 -4.72
N ILE A 30 -6.61 4.40 -4.25
CA ILE A 30 -6.71 4.05 -2.83
C ILE A 30 -5.32 3.69 -2.35
N LEU A 31 -4.81 4.45 -1.38
CA LEU A 31 -3.60 4.11 -0.64
C LEU A 31 -4.01 3.30 0.59
N ALA A 32 -3.54 2.06 0.72
CA ALA A 32 -3.94 1.18 1.83
C ALA A 32 -3.53 1.75 3.20
N ASP A 33 -2.44 2.52 3.26
CA ASP A 33 -2.03 3.22 4.48
C ASP A 33 -3.04 4.31 4.89
N GLU A 34 -3.64 5.03 3.92
CA GLU A 34 -4.71 6.01 4.17
C GLU A 34 -6.02 5.30 4.56
N ALA A 35 -6.33 4.19 3.90
CA ALA A 35 -7.46 3.35 4.27
C ALA A 35 -7.34 2.81 5.70
N ALA A 36 -6.13 2.39 6.13
CA ALA A 36 -5.87 2.00 7.50
C ALA A 36 -6.09 3.15 8.49
N HIS A 37 -5.65 4.37 8.15
CA HIS A 37 -5.95 5.53 8.97
C HIS A 37 -7.45 5.78 9.09
N HIS A 38 -8.19 5.64 7.98
CA HIS A 38 -9.64 5.86 7.98
C HIS A 38 -10.40 4.87 8.87
N VAL A 39 -10.08 3.57 8.78
CA VAL A 39 -10.77 2.57 9.64
C VAL A 39 -10.41 2.68 11.12
N GLU A 40 -9.33 3.37 11.44
CA GLU A 40 -8.89 3.66 12.81
C GLU A 40 -9.41 5.02 13.34
N GLU A 41 -10.28 5.72 12.62
CA GLU A 41 -10.92 6.96 13.10
C GLU A 41 -12.00 6.67 14.14
N PRO A 42 -12.21 7.58 15.13
CA PRO A 42 -13.28 7.45 16.11
C PRO A 42 -14.65 7.20 15.46
N GLY A 43 -15.36 6.18 15.94
CA GLY A 43 -16.67 5.78 15.41
C GLY A 43 -16.61 4.68 14.34
N GLN A 44 -15.45 4.22 13.95
CA GLN A 44 -15.28 3.02 13.13
C GLN A 44 -15.22 1.77 14.02
N GLU A 45 -15.72 0.65 13.52
CA GLU A 45 -15.72 -0.63 14.26
C GLU A 45 -14.30 -1.06 14.62
N CYS A 46 -13.35 -0.95 13.69
CA CYS A 46 -11.94 -1.23 13.91
C CYS A 46 -11.35 -0.37 15.06
N TYR A 47 -11.70 0.92 15.12
CA TYR A 47 -11.27 1.81 16.22
C TYR A 47 -11.76 1.29 17.56
N GLU A 48 -13.04 0.94 17.67
CA GLU A 48 -13.64 0.45 18.93
C GLU A 48 -12.96 -0.84 19.39
N GLU A 49 -12.73 -1.80 18.48
CA GLU A 49 -12.02 -3.05 18.79
C GLU A 49 -10.57 -2.80 19.26
N LEU A 50 -9.84 -1.88 18.61
CA LEU A 50 -8.48 -1.53 19.01
C LEU A 50 -8.42 -0.87 20.38
N VAL A 51 -9.38 0.03 20.70
CA VAL A 51 -9.46 0.68 22.01
C VAL A 51 -9.84 -0.32 23.11
N GLU A 52 -10.72 -1.29 22.81
CA GLU A 52 -11.04 -2.36 23.74
C GLU A 52 -9.84 -3.26 24.02
N LEU A 53 -9.07 -3.62 22.99
CA LEU A 53 -7.89 -4.48 23.11
C LEU A 53 -6.72 -3.80 23.82
N LEU A 54 -6.38 -2.57 23.41
CA LEU A 54 -5.16 -1.86 23.83
C LEU A 54 -5.40 -0.84 24.95
N THR A 55 -6.63 -0.74 25.43
CA THR A 55 -7.11 0.25 26.40
C THR A 55 -7.03 1.71 25.91
N PRO A 56 -7.74 2.66 26.59
CA PRO A 56 -7.67 4.07 26.21
C PRO A 56 -6.28 4.72 26.36
N ALA A 57 -5.27 4.00 26.87
CA ALA A 57 -3.89 4.51 27.00
C ALA A 57 -3.26 4.86 25.65
N ILE A 58 -3.74 4.24 24.54
CA ILE A 58 -3.29 4.54 23.18
C ILE A 58 -3.89 5.80 22.58
N LEU A 59 -4.81 6.49 23.27
CA LEU A 59 -5.53 7.65 22.72
C LEU A 59 -4.82 8.97 22.99
N ASN A 60 -4.98 9.90 22.09
CA ASN A 60 -4.71 11.32 22.28
C ASN A 60 -5.85 11.98 23.09
N GLU A 61 -5.65 13.24 23.50
CA GLU A 61 -6.65 14.01 24.24
C GLU A 61 -7.94 14.26 23.43
N ASP A 62 -7.86 14.27 22.10
CA ASP A 62 -8.98 14.43 21.18
C ASP A 62 -9.71 13.12 20.85
N GLY A 63 -9.30 12.01 21.46
CA GLY A 63 -9.88 10.69 21.25
C GLY A 63 -9.33 9.92 20.03
N THR A 64 -8.45 10.50 19.23
CA THR A 64 -7.82 9.78 18.12
C THR A 64 -6.73 8.82 18.60
N ILE A 65 -6.43 7.77 17.82
CA ILE A 65 -5.35 6.83 18.15
C ILE A 65 -3.99 7.52 18.02
N ASN A 66 -3.18 7.45 19.08
CA ASN A 66 -1.79 7.84 19.07
C ASN A 66 -0.94 6.70 18.51
N LYS A 67 -0.56 6.81 17.24
CA LYS A 67 0.22 5.77 16.55
C LYS A 67 1.52 5.38 17.25
N LYS A 68 2.16 6.33 17.90
CA LYS A 68 3.41 6.07 18.63
C LYS A 68 3.15 5.22 19.89
N ARG A 69 2.15 5.58 20.69
CA ARG A 69 1.77 4.79 21.87
C ARG A 69 1.29 3.39 21.47
N MET A 70 0.44 3.31 20.45
CA MET A 70 -0.01 2.03 19.92
C MET A 70 1.16 1.16 19.47
N ALA A 71 2.13 1.73 18.74
CA ALA A 71 3.32 1.00 18.33
C ALA A 71 4.18 0.54 19.51
N GLU A 72 4.36 1.38 20.55
CA GLU A 72 5.10 1.03 21.77
C GLU A 72 4.46 -0.15 22.51
N GLU A 73 3.12 -0.20 22.59
CA GLU A 73 2.39 -1.34 23.19
C GLU A 73 2.53 -2.62 22.34
N ILE A 74 2.38 -2.51 21.03
CA ILE A 74 2.43 -3.65 20.10
C ILE A 74 3.83 -4.25 20.05
N PHE A 75 4.90 -3.43 20.00
CA PHE A 75 6.28 -3.91 19.91
C PHE A 75 6.77 -4.61 21.18
N ALA A 76 6.06 -4.47 22.29
CA ALA A 76 6.38 -5.15 23.54
C ALA A 76 5.93 -6.64 23.55
N ASP A 77 5.03 -7.05 22.64
CA ASP A 77 4.45 -8.39 22.59
C ASP A 77 4.09 -8.80 21.14
N ASP A 78 4.82 -9.76 20.60
CA ASP A 78 4.62 -10.26 19.24
C ASP A 78 3.20 -10.84 19.03
N SER A 79 2.58 -11.43 20.06
CA SER A 79 1.21 -11.96 19.98
C SER A 79 0.18 -10.85 19.86
N LEU A 80 0.46 -9.70 20.45
CA LEU A 80 -0.38 -8.52 20.36
C LEU A 80 -0.33 -7.89 18.95
N LEU A 81 0.85 -7.90 18.32
CA LEU A 81 1.01 -7.46 16.93
C LEU A 81 0.15 -8.30 15.98
N GLU A 82 0.15 -9.63 16.13
CA GLU A 82 -0.69 -10.53 15.32
C GLU A 82 -2.18 -10.25 15.53
N THR A 83 -2.60 -10.01 16.79
CA THR A 83 -4.00 -9.70 17.12
C THR A 83 -4.43 -8.37 16.51
N VAL A 84 -3.62 -7.32 16.65
CA VAL A 84 -3.89 -6.00 16.07
C VAL A 84 -3.97 -6.07 14.54
N ASN A 85 -3.04 -6.78 13.90
CA ASN A 85 -3.10 -7.01 12.46
C ASN A 85 -4.35 -7.80 12.04
N GLY A 86 -4.80 -8.73 12.88
CA GLY A 86 -6.04 -9.48 12.71
C GLY A 86 -7.31 -8.61 12.76
N ILE A 87 -7.26 -7.45 13.37
CA ILE A 87 -8.34 -6.45 13.39
C ILE A 87 -8.20 -5.48 12.19
N ILE A 88 -7.02 -4.89 12.01
CA ILE A 88 -6.82 -3.83 10.99
C ILE A 88 -6.92 -4.37 9.57
N HIS A 89 -6.27 -5.49 9.23
CA HIS A 89 -6.22 -5.98 7.86
C HIS A 89 -7.60 -6.32 7.29
N PRO A 90 -8.50 -7.03 8.01
CA PRO A 90 -9.87 -7.27 7.54
C PRO A 90 -10.67 -5.97 7.38
N ALA A 91 -10.53 -5.02 8.30
CA ALA A 91 -11.24 -3.74 8.24
C ALA A 91 -10.81 -2.92 7.00
N VAL A 92 -9.49 -2.82 6.74
CA VAL A 92 -8.95 -2.16 5.54
C VAL A 92 -9.44 -2.86 4.27
N ARG A 93 -9.42 -4.19 4.25
CA ARG A 93 -9.90 -4.97 3.10
C ARG A 93 -11.40 -4.70 2.84
N GLN A 94 -12.23 -4.70 3.89
CA GLN A 94 -13.65 -4.42 3.78
C GLN A 94 -13.92 -3.00 3.27
N TYR A 95 -13.18 -2.02 3.77
CA TYR A 95 -13.24 -0.64 3.27
C TYR A 95 -12.91 -0.57 1.77
N ILE A 96 -11.80 -1.19 1.34
CA ILE A 96 -11.39 -1.23 -0.07
C ILE A 96 -12.46 -1.92 -0.94
N LEU A 97 -13.05 -3.02 -0.48
CA LEU A 97 -14.12 -3.69 -1.21
C LEU A 97 -15.36 -2.80 -1.37
N SER A 98 -15.75 -2.06 -0.32
CA SER A 98 -16.87 -1.12 -0.40
C SER A 98 -16.60 0.03 -1.38
N GLU A 99 -15.37 0.54 -1.44
CA GLU A 99 -14.96 1.56 -2.40
C GLU A 99 -14.98 1.02 -3.85
N ILE A 100 -14.52 -0.22 -4.07
CA ILE A 100 -14.62 -0.87 -5.39
C ILE A 100 -16.08 -0.95 -5.84
N GLU A 101 -16.98 -1.38 -4.97
CA GLU A 101 -18.41 -1.47 -5.28
C GLU A 101 -19.05 -0.11 -5.55
N LEU A 102 -18.69 0.90 -4.74
CA LEU A 102 -19.14 2.27 -4.94
C LEU A 102 -18.72 2.79 -6.31
N GLN A 103 -17.45 2.70 -6.65
CA GLN A 103 -16.93 3.19 -7.94
C GLN A 103 -17.50 2.42 -9.13
N ARG A 104 -17.75 1.11 -8.98
CA ARG A 104 -18.45 0.31 -9.99
C ARG A 104 -19.90 0.78 -10.20
N SER A 105 -20.58 1.19 -9.14
CA SER A 105 -21.96 1.71 -9.21
C SER A 105 -22.02 3.10 -9.86
N LEU A 106 -21.06 3.95 -9.58
CA LEU A 106 -20.98 5.32 -10.12
C LEU A 106 -20.62 5.36 -11.61
N GLN A 107 -19.83 4.42 -12.10
CA GLN A 107 -19.39 4.33 -13.50
C GLN A 107 -18.74 5.61 -14.04
N GLN A 108 -18.02 6.35 -13.19
CA GLN A 108 -17.44 7.65 -13.55
C GLN A 108 -15.95 7.58 -13.88
N ILE A 109 -15.28 6.50 -13.47
CA ILE A 109 -13.85 6.29 -13.69
C ILE A 109 -13.58 5.05 -14.53
N ASP A 110 -12.47 5.07 -15.25
CA ASP A 110 -12.02 3.96 -16.08
C ASP A 110 -11.19 2.98 -15.26
N PHE A 111 -10.42 3.48 -14.29
CA PHE A 111 -9.50 2.72 -13.47
C PHE A 111 -9.66 3.04 -11.98
N LEU A 112 -9.52 2.00 -11.15
CA LEU A 112 -9.31 2.13 -9.72
C LEU A 112 -7.98 1.47 -9.38
N PHE A 113 -7.03 2.25 -8.89
CA PHE A 113 -5.73 1.74 -8.44
C PHE A 113 -5.73 1.57 -6.93
N ILE A 114 -5.16 0.46 -6.44
CA ILE A 114 -4.98 0.18 -5.02
C ILE A 114 -3.50 0.01 -4.77
N GLU A 115 -2.92 0.85 -3.92
CA GLU A 115 -1.49 0.77 -3.59
C GLU A 115 -1.29 0.32 -2.16
N ALA A 116 -0.47 -0.71 -1.98
CA ALA A 116 0.15 -1.06 -0.72
C ALA A 116 1.47 -1.80 -0.93
N ALA A 117 2.32 -1.75 0.08
CA ALA A 117 3.56 -2.53 0.07
C ALA A 117 3.33 -4.04 0.22
N LEU A 118 2.23 -4.46 0.87
CA LEU A 118 1.93 -5.83 1.26
C LEU A 118 0.67 -6.39 0.55
N LEU A 119 0.32 -5.90 -0.65
CA LEU A 119 -0.89 -6.34 -1.35
C LEU A 119 -0.92 -7.85 -1.61
N ILE A 120 0.21 -8.44 -1.93
CA ILE A 120 0.32 -9.86 -2.23
C ILE A 120 0.15 -10.67 -0.94
N GLU A 121 0.91 -10.31 0.11
CA GLU A 121 0.93 -10.97 1.41
C GLU A 121 -0.43 -10.89 2.11
N CYS A 122 -1.14 -9.78 1.95
CA CYS A 122 -2.48 -9.58 2.49
C CYS A 122 -3.60 -10.18 1.61
N GLY A 123 -3.27 -10.90 0.53
CA GLY A 123 -4.23 -11.66 -0.27
C GLY A 123 -5.13 -10.80 -1.17
N TYR A 124 -4.65 -9.65 -1.66
CA TYR A 124 -5.44 -8.76 -2.52
C TYR A 124 -5.50 -9.22 -4.00
N LEU A 125 -4.82 -10.30 -4.36
CA LEU A 125 -4.84 -10.86 -5.72
C LEU A 125 -6.24 -11.28 -6.17
N ASP A 126 -7.13 -11.61 -5.26
CA ASP A 126 -8.50 -12.05 -5.53
C ASP A 126 -9.51 -10.92 -5.74
N ILE A 127 -9.15 -9.66 -5.43
CA ILE A 127 -10.03 -8.50 -5.57
C ILE A 127 -9.61 -7.52 -6.67
N VAL A 128 -8.42 -7.69 -7.23
CA VAL A 128 -7.92 -6.89 -8.34
C VAL A 128 -8.00 -7.65 -9.65
N ASP A 129 -8.25 -6.95 -10.75
CA ASP A 129 -8.23 -7.55 -12.10
C ASP A 129 -6.79 -7.80 -12.57
N GLU A 130 -5.86 -6.96 -12.16
CA GLU A 130 -4.42 -7.12 -12.38
C GLU A 130 -3.60 -6.60 -11.21
N MET A 131 -2.44 -7.21 -10.99
CA MET A 131 -1.42 -6.75 -10.06
C MET A 131 -0.21 -6.26 -10.84
N TRP A 132 0.23 -5.02 -10.59
CA TRP A 132 1.41 -4.41 -11.19
C TRP A 132 2.54 -4.29 -10.17
N TYR A 133 3.71 -4.72 -10.57
CA TYR A 133 4.93 -4.62 -9.77
C TYR A 133 5.79 -3.44 -10.24
N ILE A 134 6.02 -2.47 -9.36
CA ILE A 134 7.00 -1.41 -9.60
C ILE A 134 8.36 -1.93 -9.14
N TYR A 135 9.16 -2.32 -10.11
CA TYR A 135 10.53 -2.76 -9.93
C TYR A 135 11.50 -1.57 -9.97
N ALA A 136 12.52 -1.60 -9.15
CA ALA A 136 13.75 -0.83 -9.33
C ALA A 136 14.93 -1.66 -8.79
N ALA A 137 16.06 -1.61 -9.51
CA ALA A 137 17.27 -2.32 -9.10
C ALA A 137 17.66 -1.96 -7.66
N GLU A 138 18.19 -2.93 -6.90
CA GLU A 138 18.50 -2.76 -5.48
C GLU A 138 19.40 -1.56 -5.21
N GLU A 139 20.44 -1.36 -6.03
CA GLU A 139 21.36 -0.23 -5.92
C GLU A 139 20.64 1.12 -6.06
N ILE A 140 19.66 1.21 -6.96
CA ILE A 140 18.83 2.42 -7.17
C ILE A 140 17.93 2.65 -5.98
N ARG A 141 17.28 1.60 -5.45
CA ARG A 141 16.44 1.67 -4.26
C ARG A 141 17.25 2.13 -3.05
N ARG A 142 18.43 1.57 -2.82
CA ARG A 142 19.36 1.96 -1.74
C ARG A 142 19.75 3.43 -1.85
N LYS A 143 20.14 3.88 -3.05
CA LYS A 143 20.51 5.27 -3.31
C LYS A 143 19.33 6.20 -2.95
N ARG A 144 18.14 5.92 -3.47
CA ARG A 144 16.93 6.73 -3.19
C ARG A 144 16.59 6.79 -1.70
N LEU A 145 16.73 5.68 -0.96
CA LEU A 145 16.44 5.63 0.47
C LEU A 145 17.47 6.41 1.31
N LYS A 146 18.74 6.38 0.93
CA LYS A 146 19.77 7.20 1.57
C LYS A 146 19.53 8.69 1.32
N GLU A 147 19.27 9.09 0.07
CA GLU A 147 19.09 10.48 -0.32
C GLU A 147 17.80 11.09 0.23
N ALA A 148 16.67 10.38 0.11
CA ALA A 148 15.35 10.92 0.47
C ALA A 148 14.98 10.74 1.95
N ARG A 149 15.50 9.69 2.62
CA ARG A 149 15.10 9.33 3.99
C ARG A 149 16.25 9.25 4.99
N ASN A 150 17.49 9.45 4.52
CA ASN A 150 18.72 9.34 5.32
C ASN A 150 18.81 8.02 6.09
N TYR A 151 18.39 6.89 5.46
CA TYR A 151 18.46 5.57 6.08
C TYR A 151 19.89 5.03 6.04
N SER A 152 20.32 4.36 7.13
CA SER A 152 21.57 3.60 7.16
C SER A 152 21.47 2.31 6.33
N ASP A 153 22.62 1.74 5.98
CA ASP A 153 22.66 0.47 5.24
C ASP A 153 21.99 -0.65 6.02
N GLU A 154 22.22 -0.73 7.34
CA GLU A 154 21.62 -1.74 8.21
C GLU A 154 20.10 -1.65 8.21
N LYS A 155 19.55 -0.43 8.26
CA LYS A 155 18.10 -0.20 8.20
C LYS A 155 17.53 -0.60 6.85
N ILE A 156 18.24 -0.27 5.75
CA ILE A 156 17.83 -0.64 4.39
C ILE A 156 17.83 -2.17 4.25
N ASP A 157 18.88 -2.85 4.72
CA ASP A 157 18.99 -4.31 4.69
C ASP A 157 17.82 -4.97 5.45
N ALA A 158 17.54 -4.52 6.67
CA ALA A 158 16.43 -5.05 7.46
C ALA A 158 15.08 -4.90 6.76
N ILE A 159 14.81 -3.73 6.15
CA ILE A 159 13.57 -3.50 5.41
C ILE A 159 13.51 -4.39 4.15
N MET A 160 14.59 -4.50 3.40
CA MET A 160 14.60 -5.30 2.17
C MET A 160 14.46 -6.81 2.47
N GLN A 161 15.04 -7.28 3.58
CA GLN A 161 14.90 -8.67 4.03
C GLN A 161 13.49 -9.04 4.51
N SER A 162 12.71 -8.05 4.98
CA SER A 162 11.33 -8.27 5.40
C SER A 162 10.32 -8.24 4.25
N GLN A 163 10.75 -7.92 3.03
CA GLN A 163 9.90 -7.86 1.84
C GLN A 163 10.03 -9.13 1.00
N LEU A 164 9.04 -9.36 0.13
CA LEU A 164 9.13 -10.42 -0.88
C LEU A 164 10.37 -10.23 -1.76
N SER A 165 10.94 -11.33 -2.21
CA SER A 165 12.00 -11.32 -3.21
C SER A 165 11.49 -10.85 -4.57
N GLU A 166 12.39 -10.41 -5.44
CA GLU A 166 12.03 -10.03 -6.82
C GLU A 166 11.31 -11.15 -7.56
N ASP A 167 11.75 -12.39 -7.39
CA ASP A 167 11.15 -13.57 -8.02
C ASP A 167 9.71 -13.80 -7.56
N GLU A 168 9.40 -13.58 -6.28
CA GLU A 168 8.06 -13.69 -5.73
C GLU A 168 7.14 -12.60 -6.28
N TYR A 169 7.61 -11.34 -6.31
CA TYR A 169 6.85 -10.25 -6.96
C TYR A 169 6.57 -10.56 -8.43
N ARG A 170 7.58 -10.99 -9.20
CA ARG A 170 7.42 -11.31 -10.63
C ARG A 170 6.47 -12.47 -10.90
N LYS A 171 6.42 -13.46 -10.00
CA LYS A 171 5.47 -14.59 -10.11
C LYS A 171 4.04 -14.21 -9.78
N ALA A 172 3.84 -13.30 -8.83
CA ALA A 172 2.53 -12.90 -8.38
C ALA A 172 1.90 -11.78 -9.24
N CYS A 173 2.72 -10.98 -9.93
CA CYS A 173 2.26 -9.81 -10.66
C CYS A 173 2.08 -10.09 -12.15
N HIS A 174 1.05 -9.50 -12.75
CA HIS A 174 0.70 -9.64 -14.16
C HIS A 174 1.53 -8.73 -15.07
N PHE A 175 2.03 -7.61 -14.53
CA PHE A 175 2.80 -6.63 -15.25
C PHE A 175 3.91 -6.06 -14.37
N VAL A 176 5.08 -5.81 -14.96
CA VAL A 176 6.24 -5.23 -14.27
C VAL A 176 6.61 -3.93 -14.94
N ILE A 177 6.73 -2.87 -14.16
CA ILE A 177 7.22 -1.56 -14.59
C ILE A 177 8.64 -1.41 -14.05
N ASP A 178 9.62 -1.33 -14.94
CA ASP A 178 11.00 -1.06 -14.54
C ASP A 178 11.20 0.45 -14.35
N ASN A 179 11.40 0.83 -13.09
CA ASN A 179 11.65 2.19 -12.64
C ASN A 179 13.09 2.37 -12.15
N SER A 180 14.04 1.63 -12.73
CA SER A 180 15.47 1.75 -12.41
C SER A 180 16.15 2.93 -13.11
N GLY A 181 15.59 3.40 -14.23
CA GLY A 181 16.14 4.49 -15.06
C GLY A 181 15.41 5.82 -14.87
N GLU A 182 15.33 6.58 -15.97
CA GLU A 182 14.60 7.84 -16.04
C GLU A 182 13.10 7.60 -15.94
N LEU A 183 12.38 8.51 -15.27
CA LEU A 183 10.93 8.39 -15.00
C LEU A 183 10.10 8.30 -16.29
N GLU A 184 10.53 8.99 -17.34
CA GLU A 184 9.89 9.01 -18.64
C GLU A 184 9.75 7.60 -19.24
N ASN A 185 10.75 6.75 -19.06
CA ASN A 185 10.72 5.36 -19.50
C ASN A 185 9.65 4.55 -18.73
N SER A 186 9.45 4.85 -17.46
CA SER A 186 8.41 4.20 -16.65
C SER A 186 7.02 4.69 -17.05
N PHE A 187 6.87 5.97 -17.36
CA PHE A 187 5.62 6.54 -17.86
C PHE A 187 5.21 5.91 -19.20
N GLU A 188 6.16 5.75 -20.13
CA GLU A 188 5.90 5.08 -21.42
C GLU A 188 5.45 3.62 -21.24
N GLN A 189 5.98 2.91 -20.24
CA GLN A 189 5.53 1.55 -19.90
C GLN A 189 4.08 1.55 -19.41
N ILE A 190 3.73 2.51 -18.52
CA ILE A 190 2.35 2.69 -18.03
C ILE A 190 1.41 3.01 -19.21
N ASP A 191 1.76 4.00 -20.03
CA ASP A 191 0.94 4.41 -21.18
C ASP A 191 0.66 3.26 -22.13
N ARG A 192 1.69 2.46 -22.44
CA ARG A 192 1.55 1.29 -23.31
C ARG A 192 0.58 0.28 -22.70
N LYS A 193 0.71 0.02 -21.39
CA LYS A 193 -0.12 -0.97 -20.72
C LYS A 193 -1.57 -0.50 -20.60
N VAL A 194 -1.80 0.76 -20.27
CA VAL A 194 -3.14 1.33 -20.15
C VAL A 194 -3.88 1.34 -21.50
N ARG A 195 -3.18 1.60 -22.61
CA ARG A 195 -3.79 1.54 -23.97
C ARG A 195 -4.34 0.16 -24.34
N GLU A 196 -3.88 -0.92 -23.71
CA GLU A 196 -4.44 -2.25 -23.93
C GLU A 196 -5.87 -2.39 -23.39
N TYR A 197 -6.31 -1.48 -22.51
CA TYR A 197 -7.64 -1.52 -21.87
C TYR A 197 -8.64 -0.52 -22.44
N LEU A 198 -8.16 0.48 -23.18
CA LEU A 198 -8.98 1.53 -23.80
C LEU A 198 -9.30 1.17 -25.27
#